data_d647003e72c6d06bc7aa2d6ac7444f70
#
_entry.id   d647003e72c6d06bc7aa2d6ac7444f70
#
_cell.length_a   1.000
_cell.length_b   1.000
_cell.length_c   1.000
_cell.angle_alpha   90.00
_cell.angle_beta   90.00
_cell.angle_gamma   90.00
#
_symmetry.space_group_name_H-M   'P 1'
#
loop_
_entity.id
_entity.type
_entity.pdbx_description
1 polymer ?
#
loop_
_entity_poly.entity_id
_entity_poly.type
_entity_poly.pdbx_seq_one_letter_code
_entity_poly.pdbx_strand_id
1 'polypeptide(L)'
;MPSLSNAVKAVFFDLGWTLVYPPSGDWEFTEPAKKLFRWDVYATLPEERRVQGRKAAYDTFRPRHKMATLEEEYRQNLDYYGEIARLFPELGATPQDVETAALEKVYQARHTYELFEDSIPTLEALRGKYKLGVISDTWPSIVPVLEEFGLPGYFDTLTYSFEVGCFKPDPRMFADALGKMGLPPEQCVFIDDTAQNLVGAQKLGIQPVQIRKKPGADPCPQGMLSINKISGILELLP
;
A
#
# COMPACT_ATOMS: atom_id res chain seq x y z
N MET A 1 6.19 23.24 18.10
CA MET A 1 6.21 22.33 16.96
C MET A 1 5.36 21.13 17.33
N PRO A 2 4.66 20.48 16.37
CA PRO A 2 3.96 19.25 16.69
C PRO A 2 4.96 18.20 17.20
N SER A 3 4.55 17.40 18.15
CA SER A 3 5.35 16.31 18.73
C SER A 3 4.44 15.13 19.00
N LEU A 4 4.99 13.91 18.97
CA LEU A 4 4.27 12.73 19.43
C LEU A 4 4.07 12.78 20.94
N SER A 5 2.97 12.18 21.39
CA SER A 5 2.71 12.04 22.83
C SER A 5 3.70 11.08 23.48
N ASN A 6 4.12 11.38 24.71
CA ASN A 6 4.92 10.46 25.52
C ASN A 6 4.17 9.17 25.90
N ALA A 7 2.89 9.05 25.58
CA ALA A 7 2.08 7.87 25.84
C ALA A 7 2.12 6.82 24.73
N VAL A 8 2.90 7.03 23.64
CA VAL A 8 3.00 6.08 22.52
C VAL A 8 3.48 4.72 23.00
N LYS A 9 2.74 3.68 22.60
CA LYS A 9 3.04 2.26 22.88
C LYS A 9 3.03 1.39 21.63
N ALA A 10 2.42 1.87 20.53
CA ALA A 10 2.37 1.13 19.29
C ALA A 10 2.63 2.03 18.07
N VAL A 11 3.25 1.44 17.04
CA VAL A 11 3.48 2.06 15.76
C VAL A 11 2.86 1.19 14.67
N PHE A 12 1.90 1.73 13.95
CA PHE A 12 1.35 1.15 12.74
C PHE A 12 2.05 1.70 11.50
N PHE A 13 2.28 0.82 10.55
CA PHE A 13 2.89 1.14 9.27
C PHE A 13 1.93 0.83 8.14
N ASP A 14 1.80 1.71 7.17
CA ASP A 14 1.44 1.28 5.83
C ASP A 14 2.59 0.47 5.22
N LEU A 15 2.32 -0.28 4.13
CA LEU A 15 3.33 -1.02 3.40
C LEU A 15 3.86 -0.22 2.20
N GLY A 16 2.97 0.18 1.30
CA GLY A 16 3.33 0.81 0.03
C GLY A 16 3.94 2.19 0.20
N TRP A 17 5.07 2.47 -0.45
CA TRP A 17 5.83 3.71 -0.30
C TRP A 17 6.24 4.06 1.15
N THR A 18 6.01 3.11 2.07
CA THR A 18 6.38 3.21 3.48
C THR A 18 7.50 2.23 3.82
N LEU A 19 7.23 0.93 3.75
CA LEU A 19 8.19 -0.15 3.98
C LEU A 19 8.67 -0.80 2.68
N VAL A 20 7.81 -0.84 1.67
CA VAL A 20 8.07 -1.42 0.36
C VAL A 20 7.71 -0.45 -0.76
N TYR A 21 8.27 -0.66 -1.95
CA TYR A 21 7.96 0.12 -3.14
C TYR A 21 7.92 -0.76 -4.39
N PRO A 22 7.21 -0.33 -5.46
CA PRO A 22 7.22 -1.03 -6.73
C PRO A 22 8.47 -0.62 -7.52
N PRO A 23 9.42 -1.55 -7.83
CA PRO A 23 10.63 -1.21 -8.58
C PRO A 23 10.31 -0.68 -9.99
N SER A 24 9.18 -1.09 -10.55
CA SER A 24 8.66 -0.55 -11.81
C SER A 24 8.11 0.88 -11.71
N GLY A 25 7.94 1.43 -10.51
CA GLY A 25 7.26 2.70 -10.25
C GLY A 25 5.73 2.63 -10.35
N ASP A 26 5.17 1.43 -10.55
CA ASP A 26 3.73 1.21 -10.75
C ASP A 26 3.29 -0.06 -10.02
N TRP A 27 2.24 0.04 -9.20
CA TRP A 27 1.75 -1.09 -8.43
C TRP A 27 1.05 -2.15 -9.27
N GLU A 28 0.36 -1.74 -10.32
CA GLU A 28 -0.42 -2.64 -11.18
C GLU A 28 0.40 -3.21 -12.35
N PHE A 29 1.47 -2.51 -12.78
CA PHE A 29 2.27 -2.92 -13.92
C PHE A 29 3.72 -3.20 -13.53
N THR A 30 4.06 -4.47 -13.39
CA THR A 30 5.46 -4.94 -13.31
C THR A 30 6.22 -4.65 -14.61
N GLU A 31 7.54 -4.70 -14.61
CA GLU A 31 8.31 -4.51 -15.85
C GLU A 31 7.95 -5.51 -16.96
N PRO A 32 7.70 -6.83 -16.69
CA PRO A 32 7.14 -7.73 -17.70
C PRO A 32 5.77 -7.28 -18.23
N ALA A 33 4.83 -6.89 -17.33
CA ALA A 33 3.50 -6.45 -17.76
C ALA A 33 3.55 -5.17 -18.60
N LYS A 34 4.44 -4.23 -18.29
CA LYS A 34 4.66 -3.01 -19.10
C LYS A 34 5.08 -3.34 -20.54
N LYS A 35 5.87 -4.39 -20.75
CA LYS A 35 6.27 -4.81 -22.10
C LYS A 35 5.08 -5.37 -22.87
N LEU A 36 4.26 -6.22 -22.24
CA LEU A 36 3.05 -6.78 -22.84
C LEU A 36 2.04 -5.70 -23.27
N PHE A 37 1.89 -4.65 -22.47
CA PHE A 37 0.99 -3.54 -22.71
C PHE A 37 1.66 -2.35 -23.42
N ARG A 38 2.81 -2.57 -24.07
CA ARG A 38 3.51 -1.53 -24.82
C ARG A 38 3.52 -0.19 -24.09
N TRP A 39 4.17 -0.18 -22.94
CA TRP A 39 4.22 1.01 -22.06
C TRP A 39 4.87 2.23 -22.73
N ASP A 40 5.72 2.00 -23.74
CA ASP A 40 6.26 3.03 -24.63
C ASP A 40 5.14 3.79 -25.35
N VAL A 41 4.14 3.07 -25.87
CA VAL A 41 2.95 3.67 -26.51
C VAL A 41 2.06 4.33 -25.47
N TYR A 42 1.81 3.64 -24.33
CA TYR A 42 1.00 4.18 -23.24
C TYR A 42 1.51 5.53 -22.76
N ALA A 43 2.82 5.70 -22.61
CA ALA A 43 3.44 6.95 -22.15
C ALA A 43 3.20 8.13 -23.11
N THR A 44 2.93 7.88 -24.41
CA THR A 44 2.63 8.93 -25.39
C THR A 44 1.17 9.39 -25.39
N LEU A 45 0.27 8.65 -24.73
CA LEU A 45 -1.14 9.02 -24.65
C LEU A 45 -1.32 10.26 -23.74
N PRO A 46 -2.36 11.09 -24.03
CA PRO A 46 -2.68 12.23 -23.17
C PRO A 46 -2.84 11.81 -21.70
N GLU A 47 -2.25 12.56 -20.79
CA GLU A 47 -2.25 12.26 -19.35
C GLU A 47 -3.68 12.09 -18.80
N GLU A 48 -4.58 13.02 -19.15
CA GLU A 48 -5.98 12.96 -18.76
C GLU A 48 -6.64 11.63 -19.15
N ARG A 49 -6.40 11.16 -20.39
CA ARG A 49 -6.93 9.88 -20.89
C ARG A 49 -6.36 8.70 -20.10
N ARG A 50 -5.04 8.73 -19.79
CA ARG A 50 -4.38 7.70 -18.97
C ARG A 50 -4.97 7.61 -17.57
N VAL A 51 -5.13 8.76 -16.92
CA VAL A 51 -5.70 8.86 -15.56
C VAL A 51 -7.15 8.38 -15.54
N GLN A 52 -7.99 8.87 -16.47
CA GLN A 52 -9.41 8.48 -16.56
C GLN A 52 -9.58 6.99 -16.88
N GLY A 53 -8.80 6.47 -17.82
CA GLY A 53 -8.86 5.05 -18.19
C GLY A 53 -8.41 4.12 -17.07
N ARG A 54 -7.33 4.43 -16.37
CA ARG A 54 -6.92 3.64 -15.20
C ARG A 54 -7.95 3.70 -14.08
N LYS A 55 -8.50 4.88 -13.83
CA LYS A 55 -9.56 5.02 -12.85
C LYS A 55 -10.78 4.16 -13.21
N ALA A 56 -11.22 4.20 -14.47
CA ALA A 56 -12.34 3.40 -14.95
C ALA A 56 -12.08 1.89 -14.79
N ALA A 57 -10.87 1.42 -15.15
CA ALA A 57 -10.49 0.02 -14.93
C ALA A 57 -10.49 -0.33 -13.42
N TYR A 58 -9.98 0.55 -12.57
CA TYR A 58 -9.96 0.36 -11.12
C TYR A 58 -11.38 0.28 -10.53
N ASP A 59 -12.28 1.11 -11.01
CA ASP A 59 -13.67 1.18 -10.52
C ASP A 59 -14.47 -0.12 -10.85
N THR A 60 -14.02 -0.95 -11.78
CA THR A 60 -14.67 -2.24 -12.09
C THR A 60 -14.51 -3.26 -10.97
N PHE A 61 -13.43 -3.22 -10.21
CA PHE A 61 -13.12 -4.22 -9.20
C PHE A 61 -13.18 -3.74 -7.73
N ARG A 62 -13.07 -2.43 -7.48
CA ARG A 62 -13.14 -1.87 -6.10
C ARG A 62 -14.32 -2.39 -5.26
N PRO A 63 -15.54 -2.53 -5.82
CA PRO A 63 -16.67 -3.05 -5.06
C PRO A 63 -16.51 -4.50 -4.58
N ARG A 64 -15.62 -5.26 -5.20
CA ARG A 64 -15.37 -6.69 -4.91
C ARG A 64 -14.04 -6.88 -4.16
N HIS A 65 -13.67 -5.94 -3.29
CA HIS A 65 -12.36 -5.95 -2.66
C HIS A 65 -12.20 -7.00 -1.54
N LYS A 66 -13.31 -7.43 -0.92
CA LYS A 66 -13.24 -8.49 0.08
C LYS A 66 -13.00 -9.83 -0.61
N MET A 67 -11.83 -10.43 -0.34
CA MET A 67 -11.40 -11.69 -0.94
C MET A 67 -10.54 -12.49 0.03
N ALA A 68 -10.37 -13.78 -0.22
CA ALA A 68 -9.64 -14.68 0.66
C ALA A 68 -8.55 -15.48 -0.07
N THR A 69 -8.55 -15.50 -1.40
CA THR A 69 -7.69 -16.40 -2.18
C THR A 69 -6.97 -15.69 -3.31
N LEU A 70 -5.81 -16.25 -3.71
CA LEU A 70 -5.08 -15.80 -4.91
C LEU A 70 -5.90 -15.98 -6.18
N GLU A 71 -6.78 -16.98 -6.24
CA GLU A 71 -7.65 -17.21 -7.40
C GLU A 71 -8.69 -16.08 -7.57
N GLU A 72 -9.26 -15.58 -6.48
CA GLU A 72 -10.17 -14.43 -6.51
C GLU A 72 -9.43 -13.17 -6.96
N GLU A 73 -8.22 -12.95 -6.46
CA GLU A 73 -7.35 -11.86 -6.89
C GLU A 73 -6.97 -11.99 -8.37
N TYR A 74 -6.64 -13.19 -8.83
CA TYR A 74 -6.31 -13.46 -10.23
C TYR A 74 -7.48 -13.11 -11.16
N ARG A 75 -8.69 -13.55 -10.84
CA ARG A 75 -9.89 -13.20 -11.61
C ARG A 75 -10.12 -11.68 -11.67
N GLN A 76 -9.91 -11.02 -10.54
CA GLN A 76 -10.01 -9.57 -10.47
C GLN A 76 -8.98 -8.87 -11.37
N ASN A 77 -7.73 -9.37 -11.40
CA ASN A 77 -6.69 -8.83 -12.26
C ASN A 77 -6.94 -9.14 -13.75
N LEU A 78 -7.56 -10.29 -14.10
CA LEU A 78 -8.02 -10.53 -15.46
C LEU A 78 -9.03 -9.48 -15.92
N ASP A 79 -10.01 -9.15 -15.07
CA ASP A 79 -10.99 -8.09 -15.37
C ASP A 79 -10.29 -6.72 -15.52
N TYR A 80 -9.35 -6.39 -14.64
CA TYR A 80 -8.60 -5.13 -14.70
C TYR A 80 -7.78 -4.98 -15.97
N TYR A 81 -6.93 -5.97 -16.29
CA TYR A 81 -6.09 -5.89 -17.48
C TYR A 81 -6.91 -6.01 -18.76
N GLY A 82 -8.02 -6.78 -18.74
CA GLY A 82 -8.98 -6.83 -19.86
C GLY A 82 -9.61 -5.48 -20.11
N GLU A 83 -9.99 -4.75 -19.07
CA GLU A 83 -10.55 -3.41 -19.21
C GLU A 83 -9.49 -2.39 -19.69
N ILE A 84 -8.25 -2.49 -19.22
CA ILE A 84 -7.13 -1.69 -19.72
C ILE A 84 -6.94 -1.93 -21.24
N ALA A 85 -6.90 -3.20 -21.68
CA ALA A 85 -6.77 -3.55 -23.10
C ALA A 85 -7.94 -2.97 -23.94
N ARG A 86 -9.15 -3.00 -23.41
CA ARG A 86 -10.35 -2.45 -24.06
C ARG A 86 -10.32 -0.92 -24.16
N LEU A 87 -9.88 -0.24 -23.09
CA LEU A 87 -9.84 1.23 -23.02
C LEU A 87 -8.69 1.83 -23.83
N PHE A 88 -7.63 1.06 -24.02
CA PHE A 88 -6.41 1.48 -24.72
C PHE A 88 -6.05 0.49 -25.84
N PRO A 89 -6.87 0.40 -26.91
CA PRO A 89 -6.62 -0.55 -28.00
C PRO A 89 -5.31 -0.29 -28.74
N GLU A 90 -4.74 0.91 -28.64
CA GLU A 90 -3.44 1.28 -29.20
C GLU A 90 -2.27 0.45 -28.60
N LEU A 91 -2.45 -0.09 -27.41
CA LEU A 91 -1.45 -0.93 -26.76
C LEU A 91 -1.31 -2.28 -27.46
N GLY A 92 -2.31 -2.70 -28.20
CA GLY A 92 -2.30 -3.95 -28.95
C GLY A 92 -2.24 -5.20 -28.09
N ALA A 93 -2.59 -5.09 -26.80
CA ALA A 93 -2.59 -6.21 -25.88
C ALA A 93 -3.61 -7.28 -26.29
N THR A 94 -3.15 -8.50 -26.42
CA THR A 94 -3.97 -9.68 -26.77
C THR A 94 -4.61 -10.28 -25.51
N PRO A 95 -5.63 -11.16 -25.63
CA PRO A 95 -6.16 -11.93 -24.51
C PRO A 95 -5.08 -12.72 -23.75
N GLN A 96 -4.08 -13.23 -24.48
CA GLN A 96 -2.95 -13.94 -23.88
C GLN A 96 -2.04 -13.01 -23.05
N ASP A 97 -1.84 -11.76 -23.50
CA ASP A 97 -1.07 -10.76 -22.75
C ASP A 97 -1.80 -10.37 -21.46
N VAL A 98 -3.12 -10.24 -21.52
CA VAL A 98 -3.98 -10.00 -20.34
C VAL A 98 -3.85 -11.11 -19.32
N GLU A 99 -3.94 -12.38 -19.75
CA GLU A 99 -3.79 -13.53 -18.88
C GLU A 99 -2.38 -13.60 -18.28
N THR A 100 -1.36 -13.40 -19.10
CA THR A 100 0.04 -13.41 -18.66
C THR A 100 0.31 -12.33 -17.63
N ALA A 101 -0.20 -11.11 -17.83
CA ALA A 101 -0.05 -10.01 -16.88
C ALA A 101 -0.76 -10.31 -15.55
N ALA A 102 -1.95 -10.91 -15.58
CA ALA A 102 -2.68 -11.29 -14.38
C ALA A 102 -1.96 -12.40 -13.59
N LEU A 103 -1.42 -13.42 -14.27
CA LEU A 103 -0.59 -14.47 -13.65
C LEU A 103 0.66 -13.88 -13.01
N GLU A 104 1.38 -13.01 -13.74
CA GLU A 104 2.58 -12.32 -13.26
C GLU A 104 2.26 -11.51 -11.99
N LYS A 105 1.19 -10.71 -12.03
CA LYS A 105 0.78 -9.85 -10.92
C LYS A 105 0.50 -10.62 -9.63
N VAL A 106 -0.14 -11.78 -9.73
CA VAL A 106 -0.63 -12.52 -8.56
C VAL A 106 0.34 -13.62 -8.12
N TYR A 107 0.81 -14.45 -9.05
CA TYR A 107 1.62 -15.62 -8.73
C TYR A 107 3.14 -15.36 -8.80
N GLN A 108 3.53 -14.20 -9.37
CA GLN A 108 4.90 -13.70 -9.34
C GLN A 108 4.95 -12.34 -8.59
N ALA A 109 4.09 -12.16 -7.60
CA ALA A 109 3.88 -10.90 -6.89
C ALA A 109 5.17 -10.31 -6.31
N ARG A 110 6.19 -11.16 -6.03
CA ARG A 110 7.52 -10.73 -5.58
C ARG A 110 8.14 -9.68 -6.49
N HIS A 111 7.87 -9.74 -7.80
CA HIS A 111 8.36 -8.75 -8.78
C HIS A 111 7.71 -7.35 -8.62
N THR A 112 6.61 -7.27 -7.90
CA THR A 112 5.92 -5.99 -7.63
C THR A 112 6.54 -5.23 -6.45
N TYR A 113 7.33 -5.89 -5.60
CA TYR A 113 7.74 -5.31 -4.33
C TYR A 113 9.25 -5.39 -4.11
N GLU A 114 9.81 -4.29 -3.61
CA GLU A 114 11.14 -4.25 -2.99
C GLU A 114 11.07 -3.54 -1.65
N LEU A 115 11.93 -3.94 -0.72
CA LEU A 115 12.08 -3.26 0.57
C LEU A 115 12.88 -1.97 0.41
N PHE A 116 12.47 -0.92 1.11
CA PHE A 116 13.41 0.17 1.36
C PHE A 116 14.52 -0.29 2.29
N GLU A 117 15.74 0.18 2.03
CA GLU A 117 16.95 -0.22 2.75
C GLU A 117 16.90 0.00 4.26
N ASP A 118 16.13 1.00 4.71
CA ASP A 118 15.97 1.36 6.12
C ASP A 118 14.76 0.70 6.80
N SER A 119 13.98 -0.14 6.10
CA SER A 119 12.79 -0.79 6.66
C SER A 119 13.14 -1.78 7.77
N ILE A 120 13.92 -2.81 7.46
CA ILE A 120 14.31 -3.84 8.44
C ILE A 120 15.08 -3.22 9.63
N PRO A 121 16.14 -2.40 9.43
CA PRO A 121 16.84 -1.77 10.55
C PRO A 121 15.94 -0.96 11.48
N THR A 122 14.93 -0.27 10.92
CA THR A 122 13.99 0.51 11.72
C THR A 122 13.06 -0.39 12.54
N LEU A 123 12.52 -1.44 11.93
CA LEU A 123 11.68 -2.41 12.64
C LEU A 123 12.44 -3.10 13.76
N GLU A 124 13.70 -3.48 13.54
CA GLU A 124 14.57 -4.04 14.59
C GLU A 124 14.81 -3.07 15.75
N ALA A 125 15.05 -1.80 15.45
CA ALA A 125 15.27 -0.77 16.47
C ALA A 125 14.04 -0.49 17.35
N LEU A 126 12.83 -0.70 16.78
CA LEU A 126 11.55 -0.51 17.48
C LEU A 126 11.07 -1.74 18.23
N ARG A 127 11.44 -2.93 17.74
CA ARG A 127 11.03 -4.21 18.33
C ARG A 127 11.40 -4.31 19.81
N GLY A 128 10.44 -4.74 20.62
CA GLY A 128 10.61 -4.87 22.06
C GLY A 128 10.49 -3.57 22.86
N LYS A 129 10.47 -2.40 22.18
CA LYS A 129 10.17 -1.11 22.80
C LYS A 129 8.73 -0.70 22.56
N TYR A 130 8.22 -0.96 21.36
CA TYR A 130 6.86 -0.67 20.93
C TYR A 130 6.22 -1.91 20.36
N LYS A 131 4.88 -2.01 20.45
CA LYS A 131 4.12 -2.94 19.62
C LYS A 131 4.10 -2.44 18.18
N LEU A 132 4.25 -3.33 17.22
CA LEU A 132 4.28 -2.97 15.81
C LEU A 132 3.09 -3.59 15.08
N GLY A 133 2.49 -2.84 14.16
CA GLY A 133 1.39 -3.34 13.35
C GLY A 133 1.41 -2.81 11.92
N VAL A 134 0.66 -3.46 11.07
CA VAL A 134 0.44 -3.04 9.68
C VAL A 134 -1.01 -2.63 9.48
N ILE A 135 -1.24 -1.54 8.74
CA ILE A 135 -2.55 -1.16 8.19
C ILE A 135 -2.35 -0.85 6.70
N SER A 136 -2.69 -1.77 5.81
CA SER A 136 -2.37 -1.62 4.39
C SER A 136 -3.53 -1.89 3.45
N ASP A 137 -3.62 -1.05 2.42
CA ASP A 137 -4.48 -1.30 1.26
C ASP A 137 -3.74 -2.25 0.31
N THR A 138 -4.17 -3.50 0.28
CA THR A 138 -3.44 -4.56 -0.42
C THR A 138 -4.34 -5.77 -0.78
N TRP A 139 -3.75 -6.77 -1.39
CA TRP A 139 -4.38 -7.99 -1.91
C TRP A 139 -3.73 -9.25 -1.34
N PRO A 140 -4.37 -10.44 -1.43
CA PRO A 140 -3.84 -11.70 -0.88
C PRO A 140 -2.41 -12.04 -1.31
N SER A 141 -2.00 -11.67 -2.52
CA SER A 141 -0.65 -11.96 -3.05
C SER A 141 0.48 -11.28 -2.26
N ILE A 142 0.17 -10.28 -1.40
CA ILE A 142 1.17 -9.67 -0.52
C ILE A 142 1.69 -10.63 0.55
N VAL A 143 0.85 -11.56 1.02
CA VAL A 143 1.18 -12.41 2.17
C VAL A 143 2.45 -13.22 1.94
N PRO A 144 2.58 -14.03 0.86
CA PRO A 144 3.82 -14.77 0.60
C PRO A 144 5.03 -13.84 0.35
N VAL A 145 4.82 -12.63 -0.18
CA VAL A 145 5.90 -11.65 -0.36
C VAL A 145 6.44 -11.16 0.97
N LEU A 146 5.56 -10.84 1.93
CA LEU A 146 5.99 -10.42 3.26
C LEU A 146 6.71 -11.55 4.01
N GLU A 147 6.28 -12.80 3.83
CA GLU A 147 6.95 -13.99 4.38
C GLU A 147 8.37 -14.14 3.81
N GLU A 148 8.54 -14.00 2.49
CA GLU A 148 9.85 -14.03 1.84
C GLU A 148 10.80 -12.93 2.37
N PHE A 149 10.25 -11.74 2.66
CA PHE A 149 10.98 -10.65 3.28
C PHE A 149 11.25 -10.84 4.78
N GLY A 150 10.66 -11.85 5.42
CA GLY A 150 10.77 -12.07 6.86
C GLY A 150 10.04 -11.01 7.70
N LEU A 151 9.16 -10.23 7.08
CA LEU A 151 8.47 -9.11 7.74
C LEU A 151 7.44 -9.51 8.80
N PRO A 152 6.63 -10.61 8.64
CA PRO A 152 5.59 -10.93 9.63
C PRO A 152 6.12 -11.10 11.04
N GLY A 153 7.36 -11.58 11.20
CA GLY A 153 8.00 -11.77 12.51
C GLY A 153 8.27 -10.47 13.30
N TYR A 154 8.14 -9.30 12.70
CA TYR A 154 8.28 -8.02 13.38
C TYR A 154 6.97 -7.47 13.94
N PHE A 155 5.82 -7.92 13.43
CA PHE A 155 4.52 -7.31 13.73
C PHE A 155 3.70 -8.12 14.72
N ASP A 156 3.10 -7.44 15.67
CA ASP A 156 2.11 -7.99 16.60
C ASP A 156 0.73 -8.14 15.93
N THR A 157 0.42 -7.25 14.97
CA THR A 157 -0.86 -7.25 14.26
C THR A 157 -0.73 -6.88 12.79
N LEU A 158 -1.56 -7.51 11.95
CA LEU A 158 -1.67 -7.23 10.53
C LEU A 158 -3.13 -6.94 10.19
N THR A 159 -3.38 -5.82 9.52
CA THR A 159 -4.69 -5.40 9.02
C THR A 159 -4.59 -5.13 7.53
N TYR A 160 -5.25 -5.95 6.75
CA TYR A 160 -5.26 -5.88 5.29
C TYR A 160 -6.64 -5.50 4.77
N SER A 161 -6.69 -4.61 3.80
CA SER A 161 -7.94 -4.15 3.21
C SER A 161 -8.76 -5.27 2.55
N PHE A 162 -8.10 -6.27 1.96
CA PHE A 162 -8.80 -7.41 1.36
C PHE A 162 -9.54 -8.29 2.38
N GLU A 163 -9.08 -8.34 3.64
CA GLU A 163 -9.75 -9.05 4.74
C GLU A 163 -10.92 -8.22 5.29
N VAL A 164 -10.71 -6.92 5.50
CA VAL A 164 -11.72 -6.01 6.04
C VAL A 164 -12.82 -5.72 5.00
N GLY A 165 -12.46 -5.69 3.72
CA GLY A 165 -13.36 -5.43 2.60
C GLY A 165 -13.58 -3.94 2.34
N CYS A 166 -12.64 -3.08 2.74
CA CYS A 166 -12.65 -1.65 2.44
C CYS A 166 -11.21 -1.10 2.41
N PHE A 167 -11.05 0.08 1.81
CA PHE A 167 -9.76 0.77 1.74
C PHE A 167 -9.68 1.89 2.77
N LYS A 168 -8.48 2.26 3.20
CA LYS A 168 -8.25 3.52 3.90
C LYS A 168 -8.75 4.69 3.02
N PRO A 169 -9.29 5.75 3.58
CA PRO A 169 -9.42 6.05 5.02
C PRO A 169 -10.74 5.58 5.69
N ASP A 170 -11.37 4.50 5.20
CA ASP A 170 -12.57 3.97 5.86
C ASP A 170 -12.25 3.64 7.34
N PRO A 171 -13.06 4.14 8.31
CA PRO A 171 -12.79 3.96 9.72
C PRO A 171 -12.74 2.48 10.16
N ARG A 172 -13.34 1.56 9.41
CA ARG A 172 -13.29 0.13 9.69
C ARG A 172 -11.88 -0.44 9.65
N MET A 173 -11.01 0.08 8.75
CA MET A 173 -9.60 -0.31 8.69
C MET A 173 -8.87 -0.02 9.99
N PHE A 174 -9.04 1.18 10.51
CA PHE A 174 -8.40 1.60 11.75
C PHE A 174 -9.03 0.94 12.99
N ALA A 175 -10.35 0.73 12.98
CA ALA A 175 -11.04 0.03 14.06
C ALA A 175 -10.59 -1.44 14.18
N ASP A 176 -10.41 -2.15 13.06
CA ASP A 176 -9.86 -3.51 13.04
C ASP A 176 -8.44 -3.54 13.63
N ALA A 177 -7.58 -2.63 13.17
CA ALA A 177 -6.20 -2.54 13.65
C ALA A 177 -6.11 -2.23 15.16
N LEU A 178 -6.88 -1.27 15.64
CA LEU A 178 -6.95 -0.93 17.06
C LEU A 178 -7.51 -2.08 17.90
N GLY A 179 -8.54 -2.77 17.39
CA GLY A 179 -9.12 -3.94 18.04
C GLY A 179 -8.12 -5.08 18.20
N LYS A 180 -7.36 -5.39 17.14
CA LYS A 180 -6.28 -6.39 17.16
C LYS A 180 -5.13 -5.98 18.10
N MET A 181 -4.74 -4.69 18.10
CA MET A 181 -3.64 -4.17 18.92
C MET A 181 -4.00 -4.10 20.41
N GLY A 182 -5.25 -3.90 20.75
CA GLY A 182 -5.74 -3.81 22.13
C GLY A 182 -5.23 -2.57 22.87
N LEU A 183 -5.00 -1.46 22.15
CA LEU A 183 -4.55 -0.18 22.70
C LEU A 183 -5.50 0.97 22.31
N PRO A 184 -5.67 1.99 23.16
CA PRO A 184 -6.42 3.17 22.82
C PRO A 184 -5.68 3.98 21.72
N PRO A 185 -6.41 4.66 20.82
CA PRO A 185 -5.85 5.29 19.63
C PRO A 185 -4.78 6.36 19.94
N GLU A 186 -4.91 7.09 21.03
CA GLU A 186 -3.94 8.12 21.46
C GLU A 186 -2.57 7.55 21.87
N GLN A 187 -2.48 6.24 22.10
CA GLN A 187 -1.24 5.51 22.34
C GLN A 187 -0.64 4.92 21.07
N CYS A 188 -1.25 5.15 19.91
CA CYS A 188 -0.85 4.61 18.63
C CYS A 188 -0.39 5.73 17.69
N VAL A 189 0.67 5.44 16.94
CA VAL A 189 1.14 6.24 15.80
C VAL A 189 0.80 5.48 14.51
N PHE A 190 0.43 6.18 13.46
CA PHE A 190 0.27 5.60 12.12
C PHE A 190 1.13 6.36 11.11
N ILE A 191 1.94 5.62 10.37
CA ILE A 191 2.85 6.13 9.33
C ILE A 191 2.32 5.69 7.97
N ASP A 192 2.06 6.67 7.09
CA ASP A 192 1.51 6.42 5.75
C ASP A 192 2.01 7.52 4.79
N ASP A 193 2.12 7.26 3.50
CA ASP A 193 2.51 8.25 2.49
C ASP A 193 1.34 9.15 2.06
N THR A 194 0.12 8.66 2.22
CA THR A 194 -1.11 9.28 1.74
C THR A 194 -1.76 10.16 2.81
N ALA A 195 -1.76 11.46 2.58
CA ALA A 195 -2.30 12.44 3.52
C ALA A 195 -3.76 12.17 3.92
N GLN A 196 -4.61 11.71 2.98
CA GLN A 196 -6.01 11.40 3.26
C GLN A 196 -6.18 10.25 4.27
N ASN A 197 -5.33 9.23 4.21
CA ASN A 197 -5.32 8.12 5.16
C ASN A 197 -4.98 8.61 6.57
N LEU A 198 -3.95 9.45 6.67
CA LEU A 198 -3.51 10.05 7.93
C LEU A 198 -4.58 10.94 8.57
N VAL A 199 -5.29 11.73 7.76
CA VAL A 199 -6.45 12.51 8.24
C VAL A 199 -7.56 11.59 8.74
N GLY A 200 -7.79 10.45 8.07
CA GLY A 200 -8.74 9.42 8.54
C GLY A 200 -8.36 8.83 9.89
N ALA A 201 -7.10 8.45 10.07
CA ALA A 201 -6.56 7.93 11.33
C ALA A 201 -6.65 8.97 12.47
N GLN A 202 -6.30 10.23 12.18
CA GLN A 202 -6.34 11.33 13.14
C GLN A 202 -7.74 11.58 13.70
N LYS A 203 -8.79 11.45 12.87
CA LYS A 203 -10.18 11.60 13.32
C LYS A 203 -10.59 10.58 14.39
N LEU A 204 -9.89 9.45 14.45
CA LEU A 204 -10.09 8.41 15.44
C LEU A 204 -9.14 8.52 16.65
N GLY A 205 -8.28 9.55 16.66
CA GLY A 205 -7.33 9.80 17.74
C GLY A 205 -5.96 9.15 17.57
N ILE A 206 -5.69 8.46 16.46
CA ILE A 206 -4.36 7.91 16.13
C ILE A 206 -3.45 9.07 15.73
N GLN A 207 -2.21 9.08 16.22
CA GLN A 207 -1.23 10.13 15.93
C GLN A 207 -0.61 9.92 14.54
N PRO A 208 -0.80 10.83 13.57
CA PRO A 208 -0.35 10.64 12.21
C PRO A 208 1.08 11.12 11.98
N VAL A 209 1.84 10.38 11.18
CA VAL A 209 3.17 10.79 10.67
C VAL A 209 3.21 10.51 9.17
N GLN A 210 3.40 11.54 8.35
CA GLN A 210 3.53 11.36 6.92
C GLN A 210 4.95 10.95 6.54
N ILE A 211 5.09 9.84 5.79
CA ILE A 211 6.34 9.51 5.12
C ILE A 211 6.33 10.04 3.68
N ARG A 212 7.43 10.69 3.25
CA ARG A 212 7.52 11.37 1.96
C ARG A 212 8.60 10.76 1.05
N LYS A 213 8.54 9.45 0.87
CA LYS A 213 9.44 8.69 -0.03
C LYS A 213 8.95 8.64 -1.48
N LYS A 214 7.64 8.67 -1.68
CA LYS A 214 7.03 8.60 -3.01
C LYS A 214 7.43 9.79 -3.86
N PRO A 215 7.87 9.59 -5.12
CA PRO A 215 8.07 10.68 -6.05
C PRO A 215 6.78 11.51 -6.22
N GLY A 216 6.87 12.84 -6.08
CA GLY A 216 5.69 13.71 -6.13
C GLY A 216 4.73 13.57 -4.94
N ALA A 217 5.22 13.12 -3.79
CA ALA A 217 4.42 12.98 -2.57
C ALA A 217 3.59 14.23 -2.26
N ASP A 218 2.37 14.00 -1.79
CA ASP A 218 1.45 15.06 -1.36
C ASP A 218 2.09 16.00 -0.33
N PRO A 219 1.71 17.28 -0.31
CA PRO A 219 2.12 18.17 0.75
C PRO A 219 1.69 17.63 2.11
N CYS A 220 2.56 17.75 3.12
CA CYS A 220 2.20 17.38 4.47
C CYS A 220 1.08 18.31 4.97
N PRO A 221 -0.05 17.78 5.49
CA PRO A 221 -1.10 18.59 6.09
C PRO A 221 -0.54 19.46 7.20
N GLN A 222 -1.08 20.70 7.30
CA GLN A 222 -0.63 21.66 8.30
C GLN A 222 -0.76 21.08 9.72
N GLY A 223 0.32 21.18 10.50
CA GLY A 223 0.34 20.69 11.88
C GLY A 223 0.57 19.17 12.01
N MET A 224 0.81 18.44 10.91
CA MET A 224 1.17 17.03 10.94
C MET A 224 2.70 16.85 10.90
N LEU A 225 3.19 15.82 11.56
CA LEU A 225 4.60 15.43 11.48
C LEU A 225 4.91 14.74 10.15
N SER A 226 6.13 14.93 9.66
CA SER A 226 6.58 14.22 8.45
C SER A 226 8.03 13.78 8.55
N ILE A 227 8.34 12.67 7.87
CA ILE A 227 9.67 12.06 7.75
C ILE A 227 9.96 11.75 6.28
N ASN A 228 11.24 11.75 5.89
CA ASN A 228 11.64 11.40 4.53
C ASN A 228 12.20 9.97 4.41
N LYS A 229 12.52 9.35 5.56
CA LYS A 229 12.97 7.96 5.69
C LYS A 229 12.22 7.35 6.86
N ILE A 230 11.95 6.03 6.81
CA ILE A 230 11.23 5.38 7.91
C ILE A 230 12.02 5.43 9.22
N SER A 231 13.34 5.41 9.14
CA SER A 231 14.24 5.58 10.28
C SER A 231 14.06 6.92 11.03
N GLY A 232 13.53 7.95 10.37
CA GLY A 232 13.22 9.23 11.03
C GLY A 232 12.17 9.13 12.14
N ILE A 233 11.39 8.05 12.19
CA ILE A 233 10.46 7.81 13.29
C ILE A 233 11.17 7.64 14.63
N LEU A 234 12.41 7.12 14.62
CA LEU A 234 13.21 6.91 15.83
C LEU A 234 13.55 8.22 16.55
N GLU A 235 13.57 9.34 15.85
CA GLU A 235 13.82 10.67 16.39
C GLU A 235 12.55 11.34 16.92
N LEU A 236 11.37 10.87 16.53
CA LEU A 236 10.07 11.42 16.91
C LEU A 236 9.46 10.69 18.11
N LEU A 237 9.81 9.42 18.28
CA LEU A 237 9.31 8.60 19.39
C LEU A 237 9.97 8.97 20.70
N PRO A 238 9.23 8.91 21.83
CA PRO A 238 9.77 9.21 23.15
C PRO A 238 10.80 8.19 23.65
#